data_7cd49cf2ee6f755cac6bd8b334c35d1c
#
_entry.id   7cd49cf2ee6f755cac6bd8b334c35d1c
#
_cell.length_a   1.000
_cell.length_b   1.000
_cell.length_c   1.000
_cell.angle_alpha   90.00
_cell.angle_beta   90.00
_cell.angle_gamma   90.00
#
_symmetry.space_group_name_H-M   'P 1'
#
loop_
_entity.id
_entity.type
_entity.pdbx_description
1 polymer ?
#
loop_
_entity_poly.entity_id
_entity_poly.type
_entity_poly.pdbx_seq_one_letter_code
_entity_poly.pdbx_strand_id
1 'polypeptide(L)'
;MVVGDHPQAYANHITLFDRRRGTGESVWEIKDRISYVCPEEQLYFRSPDTVRAIVARGPPPWLDRFGRLSEEELTLADRWLAIMGLTPLADRTFDTLSSGQQRMVLLCRAFIRQPDLLILDEPLHGLDTDAKQRVRTVCDALSAKNRSALIFVSHYTAEIPATVTARFDLADRHR
;
A
#
# COMPACT_ATOMS: atom_id res chain seq x y z
N MET A 1 -0.95 -15.49 -0.29
CA MET A 1 -0.09 -16.29 0.61
C MET A 1 0.65 -15.41 1.62
N VAL A 2 1.37 -14.38 1.22
CA VAL A 2 2.15 -13.52 2.12
C VAL A 2 1.25 -12.81 3.15
N VAL A 3 0.09 -12.31 2.72
CA VAL A 3 -0.88 -11.57 3.56
C VAL A 3 -1.68 -12.48 4.51
N GLY A 4 -1.58 -13.79 4.37
CA GLY A 4 -2.12 -14.71 5.37
C GLY A 4 -3.49 -15.29 5.16
N ASP A 5 -4.20 -14.85 4.17
CA ASP A 5 -5.62 -15.25 3.99
C ASP A 5 -5.81 -16.55 3.18
N HIS A 6 -4.72 -17.16 2.71
CA HIS A 6 -4.79 -18.37 1.91
C HIS A 6 -4.45 -19.63 2.72
N PRO A 7 -5.26 -20.72 2.68
CA PRO A 7 -5.01 -21.96 3.43
C PRO A 7 -3.63 -22.59 3.21
N GLN A 8 -3.07 -22.46 2.01
CA GLN A 8 -1.71 -22.95 1.69
C GLN A 8 -0.59 -22.19 2.44
N ALA A 9 -0.89 -21.04 3.05
CA ALA A 9 0.08 -20.34 3.88
C ALA A 9 0.48 -21.14 5.13
N TYR A 10 -0.36 -22.09 5.56
CA TYR A 10 -0.09 -22.98 6.70
C TYR A 10 0.52 -24.32 6.28
N ALA A 11 0.39 -24.69 5.00
CA ALA A 11 0.92 -25.96 4.46
C ALA A 11 2.41 -25.84 4.04
N ASN A 12 2.93 -24.64 3.88
CA ASN A 12 4.29 -24.37 3.42
C ASN A 12 5.16 -23.75 4.50
N HIS A 13 6.46 -23.99 4.43
CA HIS A 13 7.44 -23.30 5.28
C HIS A 13 7.63 -21.86 4.78
N ILE A 14 6.92 -20.92 5.39
CA ILE A 14 7.04 -19.50 5.08
C ILE A 14 7.69 -18.80 6.26
N THR A 15 8.75 -18.06 5.99
CA THR A 15 9.42 -17.16 6.94
C THR A 15 9.12 -15.72 6.54
N LEU A 16 8.60 -14.93 7.46
CA LEU A 16 8.37 -13.51 7.29
C LEU A 16 9.07 -12.76 8.43
N PHE A 17 9.81 -11.72 8.08
CA PHE A 17 10.52 -10.89 9.07
C PHE A 17 11.40 -11.72 10.02
N ASP A 18 12.14 -12.68 9.46
CA ASP A 18 13.04 -13.62 10.15
C ASP A 18 12.35 -14.59 11.14
N ARG A 19 11.02 -14.65 11.13
CA ARG A 19 10.24 -15.60 11.94
C ARG A 19 9.47 -16.58 11.06
N ARG A 20 9.52 -17.84 11.47
CA ARG A 20 8.72 -18.88 10.83
C ARG A 20 7.25 -18.65 11.15
N ARG A 21 6.40 -18.66 10.16
CA ARG A 21 4.96 -18.51 10.31
C ARG A 21 4.36 -19.66 11.14
N GLY A 22 3.49 -19.32 12.09
CA GLY A 22 2.84 -20.32 12.98
C GLY A 22 3.61 -20.60 14.27
N THR A 23 4.64 -19.81 14.62
CA THR A 23 5.43 -19.97 15.85
C THR A 23 4.98 -19.05 17.01
N GLY A 24 3.70 -18.62 17.01
CA GLY A 24 3.10 -17.86 18.12
C GLY A 24 2.82 -16.40 17.82
N GLU A 25 3.14 -15.90 16.62
CA GLU A 25 2.74 -14.56 16.21
C GLU A 25 1.29 -14.55 15.71
N SER A 26 0.58 -13.49 16.08
CA SER A 26 -0.75 -13.20 15.59
C SER A 26 -0.70 -12.81 14.11
N VAL A 27 -1.71 -13.27 13.33
CA VAL A 27 -1.89 -12.83 11.93
C VAL A 27 -2.01 -11.30 11.84
N TRP A 28 -2.52 -10.67 12.89
CA TRP A 28 -2.70 -9.22 12.98
C TRP A 28 -1.37 -8.49 13.12
N GLU A 29 -0.43 -8.99 13.93
CA GLU A 29 0.93 -8.42 14.06
C GLU A 29 1.67 -8.44 12.72
N ILE A 30 1.49 -9.51 11.93
CA ILE A 30 2.06 -9.59 10.59
C ILE A 30 1.39 -8.58 9.65
N LYS A 31 0.05 -8.48 9.69
CA LYS A 31 -0.71 -7.55 8.85
C LYS A 31 -0.39 -6.08 9.15
N ASP A 32 -0.10 -5.74 10.39
CA ASP A 32 0.30 -4.37 10.78
C ASP A 32 1.65 -3.94 10.15
N ARG A 33 2.49 -4.89 9.82
CA ARG A 33 3.80 -4.66 9.19
C ARG A 33 3.76 -4.65 7.66
N ILE A 34 2.61 -5.01 7.06
CA ILE A 34 2.44 -5.15 5.62
C ILE A 34 1.38 -4.17 5.14
N SER A 35 1.69 -3.40 4.11
CA SER A 35 0.68 -2.72 3.31
C SER A 35 0.54 -3.39 1.95
N TYR A 36 -0.70 -3.64 1.54
CA TYR A 36 -1.03 -4.26 0.27
C TYR A 36 -2.02 -3.40 -0.49
N VAL A 37 -1.72 -3.08 -1.74
CA VAL A 37 -2.62 -2.39 -2.65
C VAL A 37 -2.77 -3.21 -3.93
N CYS A 38 -4.00 -3.53 -4.28
CA CYS A 38 -4.34 -4.27 -5.49
C CYS A 38 -5.57 -3.65 -6.18
N PRO A 39 -5.83 -4.02 -7.45
CA PRO A 39 -7.00 -3.53 -8.18
C PRO A 39 -8.32 -3.88 -7.49
N GLU A 40 -8.42 -5.06 -6.88
CA GLU A 40 -9.62 -5.51 -6.19
C GLU A 40 -9.94 -4.64 -4.97
N GLU A 41 -8.93 -4.18 -4.21
CA GLU A 41 -9.17 -3.29 -3.08
C GLU A 41 -9.93 -2.04 -3.53
N GLN A 42 -9.57 -1.45 -4.66
CA GLN A 42 -10.25 -0.27 -5.19
C GLN A 42 -11.72 -0.54 -5.55
N LEU A 43 -12.04 -1.74 -6.05
CA LEU A 43 -13.40 -2.11 -6.43
C LEU A 43 -14.33 -2.24 -5.22
N TYR A 44 -13.79 -2.73 -4.09
CA TYR A 44 -14.59 -3.03 -2.89
C TYR A 44 -14.46 -1.98 -1.79
N PHE A 45 -13.46 -1.11 -1.85
CA PHE A 45 -13.30 -0.05 -0.86
C PHE A 45 -14.41 0.99 -1.02
N ARG A 46 -15.18 1.19 0.03
CA ARG A 46 -16.20 2.23 0.14
C ARG A 46 -16.03 2.93 1.47
N SER A 47 -16.14 4.26 1.47
CA SER A 47 -16.04 5.04 2.69
C SER A 47 -16.79 6.36 2.53
N PRO A 48 -17.63 6.72 3.50
CA PRO A 48 -18.25 8.04 3.57
C PRO A 48 -17.25 9.11 4.05
N ASP A 49 -16.08 8.70 4.52
CA ASP A 49 -15.07 9.59 5.06
C ASP A 49 -14.45 10.47 3.98
N THR A 50 -13.86 11.58 4.41
CA THR A 50 -13.04 12.44 3.54
C THR A 50 -11.72 11.76 3.22
N VAL A 51 -11.11 12.16 2.09
CA VAL A 51 -9.78 11.71 1.68
C VAL A 51 -8.75 11.87 2.81
N ARG A 52 -8.76 13.03 3.47
CA ARG A 52 -7.89 13.31 4.62
C ARG A 52 -8.07 12.29 5.74
N ALA A 53 -9.31 11.99 6.13
CA ALA A 53 -9.60 11.02 7.18
C ALA A 53 -9.17 9.60 6.79
N ILE A 54 -9.40 9.18 5.54
CA ILE A 54 -8.99 7.88 5.01
C ILE A 54 -7.48 7.72 5.06
N VAL A 55 -6.73 8.74 4.64
CA VAL A 55 -5.27 8.72 4.65
C VAL A 55 -4.75 8.74 6.08
N ALA A 56 -5.31 9.58 6.98
CA ALA A 56 -4.91 9.66 8.38
C ALA A 56 -5.06 8.31 9.11
N ARG A 57 -6.15 7.58 8.84
CA ARG A 57 -6.36 6.24 9.44
C ARG A 57 -5.35 5.21 8.95
N GLY A 58 -4.79 5.37 7.75
CA GLY A 58 -3.89 4.40 7.14
C GLY A 58 -4.57 3.07 6.78
N PRO A 59 -3.80 2.04 6.36
CA PRO A 59 -4.31 0.67 6.26
C PRO A 59 -4.73 0.21 7.66
N PRO A 60 -5.79 -0.60 7.78
CA PRO A 60 -6.36 -0.87 9.08
C PRO A 60 -5.37 -1.57 10.01
N PRO A 61 -5.06 -0.98 11.17
CA PRO A 61 -4.92 -1.78 12.37
C PRO A 61 -6.34 -2.20 12.72
N TRP A 62 -6.58 -3.50 12.87
CA TRP A 62 -7.92 -4.07 13.01
C TRP A 62 -8.65 -3.63 14.29
N LEU A 63 -7.98 -2.88 15.17
CA LEU A 63 -8.41 -2.57 16.52
C LEU A 63 -8.96 -1.16 16.73
N ASP A 64 -8.76 -0.19 15.83
CA ASP A 64 -9.15 1.20 16.14
C ASP A 64 -9.77 1.99 14.96
N ARG A 65 -10.68 1.36 14.23
CA ARG A 65 -11.36 2.01 13.09
C ARG A 65 -12.31 3.14 13.47
N PHE A 66 -12.67 3.26 14.74
CA PHE A 66 -13.73 4.17 15.19
C PHE A 66 -13.25 5.27 16.11
N GLY A 67 -11.95 5.31 16.43
CA GLY A 67 -11.36 6.37 17.22
C GLY A 67 -11.41 7.74 16.54
N ARG A 68 -11.47 8.79 17.35
CA ARG A 68 -11.31 10.17 16.86
C ARG A 68 -9.86 10.37 16.42
N LEU A 69 -9.67 10.86 15.20
CA LEU A 69 -8.33 11.19 14.68
C LEU A 69 -7.70 12.31 15.50
N SER A 70 -6.44 12.15 15.86
CA SER A 70 -5.65 13.17 16.53
C SER A 70 -5.19 14.25 15.54
N GLU A 71 -4.85 15.42 16.05
CA GLU A 71 -4.26 16.51 15.25
C GLU A 71 -2.92 16.09 14.60
N GLU A 72 -2.17 15.21 15.26
CA GLU A 72 -0.92 14.68 14.74
C GLU A 72 -1.15 13.78 13.52
N GLU A 73 -2.14 12.87 13.60
CA GLU A 73 -2.54 12.01 12.48
C GLU A 73 -3.04 12.83 11.29
N LEU A 74 -3.85 13.86 11.53
CA LEU A 74 -4.33 14.76 10.49
C LEU A 74 -3.19 15.56 9.87
N THR A 75 -2.27 16.07 10.67
CA THR A 75 -1.08 16.79 10.18
C THR A 75 -0.16 15.89 9.34
N LEU A 76 0.01 14.64 9.75
CA LEU A 76 0.77 13.66 8.98
C LEU A 76 0.08 13.35 7.65
N ALA A 77 -1.25 13.18 7.67
CA ALA A 77 -2.04 12.98 6.45
C ALA A 77 -1.89 14.16 5.47
N ASP A 78 -1.96 15.39 5.95
CA ASP A 78 -1.78 16.59 5.10
C ASP A 78 -0.42 16.61 4.40
N ARG A 79 0.64 16.24 5.10
CA ARG A 79 1.99 16.10 4.50
C ARG A 79 2.02 15.06 3.39
N TRP A 80 1.42 13.89 3.64
CA TRP A 80 1.37 12.83 2.63
C TRP A 80 0.48 13.20 1.44
N LEU A 81 -0.65 13.87 1.69
CA LEU A 81 -1.50 14.39 0.62
C LEU A 81 -0.75 15.40 -0.25
N ALA A 82 0.08 16.26 0.35
CA ALA A 82 0.91 17.21 -0.41
C ALA A 82 1.97 16.48 -1.27
N ILE A 83 2.67 15.48 -0.71
CA ILE A 83 3.64 14.65 -1.45
C ILE A 83 2.98 13.98 -2.65
N MET A 84 1.78 13.43 -2.46
CA MET A 84 1.05 12.70 -3.49
C MET A 84 0.26 13.61 -4.45
N GLY A 85 0.23 14.95 -4.22
CA GLY A 85 -0.52 15.90 -5.04
C GLY A 85 -2.03 15.83 -4.83
N LEU A 86 -2.48 15.35 -3.68
CA LEU A 86 -3.89 15.13 -3.34
C LEU A 86 -4.49 16.23 -2.44
N THR A 87 -3.73 17.26 -2.07
CA THR A 87 -4.20 18.35 -1.20
C THR A 87 -5.53 18.97 -1.65
N PRO A 88 -5.80 19.22 -2.95
CA PRO A 88 -7.08 19.78 -3.38
C PRO A 88 -8.28 18.86 -3.17
N LEU A 89 -8.03 17.60 -2.87
CA LEU A 89 -9.06 16.56 -2.68
C LEU A 89 -9.27 16.22 -1.20
N ALA A 90 -8.51 16.82 -0.26
CA ALA A 90 -8.46 16.46 1.14
C ALA A 90 -9.85 16.34 1.81
N ASP A 91 -10.73 17.29 1.54
CA ASP A 91 -12.06 17.39 2.14
C ASP A 91 -13.17 16.74 1.29
N ARG A 92 -12.80 16.16 0.13
CA ARG A 92 -13.77 15.44 -0.71
C ARG A 92 -14.02 14.03 -0.18
N THR A 93 -15.25 13.56 -0.36
CA THR A 93 -15.62 12.18 -0.06
C THR A 93 -15.05 11.22 -1.10
N PHE A 94 -14.52 10.09 -0.66
CA PHE A 94 -13.85 9.10 -1.51
C PHE A 94 -14.70 8.66 -2.72
N ASP A 95 -15.98 8.38 -2.51
CA ASP A 95 -16.87 7.89 -3.56
C ASP A 95 -17.17 8.93 -4.66
N THR A 96 -16.83 10.21 -4.44
CA THR A 96 -16.99 11.29 -5.43
C THR A 96 -15.78 11.47 -6.35
N LEU A 97 -14.72 10.70 -6.11
CA LEU A 97 -13.46 10.79 -6.85
C LEU A 97 -13.48 9.95 -8.14
N SER A 98 -12.68 10.35 -9.13
CA SER A 98 -12.39 9.49 -10.27
C SER A 98 -11.62 8.23 -9.86
N SER A 99 -11.65 7.18 -10.68
CA SER A 99 -10.94 5.93 -10.41
C SER A 99 -9.44 6.13 -10.19
N GLY A 100 -8.79 6.98 -10.98
CA GLY A 100 -7.38 7.34 -10.79
C GLY A 100 -7.12 8.07 -9.47
N GLN A 101 -7.99 9.02 -9.09
CA GLN A 101 -7.90 9.72 -7.82
C GLN A 101 -8.11 8.76 -6.64
N GLN A 102 -9.08 7.86 -6.72
CA GLN A 102 -9.32 6.83 -5.71
C GLN A 102 -8.08 5.95 -5.53
N ARG A 103 -7.46 5.51 -6.61
CA ARG A 103 -6.22 4.73 -6.59
C ARG A 103 -5.10 5.49 -5.91
N MET A 104 -4.90 6.76 -6.24
CA MET A 104 -3.90 7.61 -5.59
C MET A 104 -4.14 7.77 -4.09
N VAL A 105 -5.39 7.86 -3.64
CA VAL A 105 -5.75 7.90 -2.21
C VAL A 105 -5.40 6.58 -1.51
N LEU A 106 -5.71 5.42 -2.11
CA LEU A 106 -5.38 4.12 -1.54
C LEU A 106 -3.87 3.88 -1.45
N LEU A 107 -3.11 4.31 -2.46
CA LEU A 107 -1.64 4.30 -2.42
C LEU A 107 -1.10 5.21 -1.32
N CYS A 108 -1.60 6.45 -1.22
CA CYS A 108 -1.23 7.39 -0.17
C CYS A 108 -1.49 6.80 1.24
N ARG A 109 -2.65 6.18 1.42
CA ARG A 109 -3.04 5.48 2.63
C ARG A 109 -2.11 4.31 2.97
N ALA A 110 -1.63 3.57 1.97
CA ALA A 110 -0.69 2.48 2.18
C ALA A 110 0.71 2.98 2.57
N PHE A 111 1.13 4.13 2.04
CA PHE A 111 2.45 4.70 2.28
C PHE A 111 2.60 5.38 3.64
N ILE A 112 1.54 5.97 4.18
CA ILE A 112 1.60 6.81 5.41
C ILE A 112 2.17 6.07 6.62
N ARG A 113 1.92 4.77 6.71
CA ARG A 113 2.38 3.91 7.81
C ARG A 113 3.84 3.48 7.67
N GLN A 114 4.46 3.69 6.51
CA GLN A 114 5.82 3.24 6.20
C GLN A 114 6.04 1.77 6.62
N PRO A 115 5.28 0.83 6.04
CA PRO A 115 5.27 -0.57 6.44
C PRO A 115 6.64 -1.22 6.23
N ASP A 116 6.94 -2.31 6.94
CA ASP A 116 8.16 -3.08 6.72
C ASP A 116 8.16 -3.78 5.36
N LEU A 117 6.97 -4.16 4.88
CA LEU A 117 6.75 -4.75 3.55
C LEU A 117 5.61 -4.03 2.83
N LEU A 118 5.91 -3.47 1.67
CA LEU A 118 4.96 -2.84 0.78
C LEU A 118 4.76 -3.74 -0.45
N ILE A 119 3.54 -4.18 -0.68
CA ILE A 119 3.15 -5.00 -1.83
C ILE A 119 2.22 -4.17 -2.72
N LEU A 120 2.63 -3.90 -3.93
CA LEU A 120 1.88 -3.12 -4.91
C LEU A 120 1.61 -3.97 -6.15
N ASP A 121 0.35 -4.27 -6.39
CA ASP A 121 -0.10 -5.04 -7.55
C ASP A 121 -0.76 -4.11 -8.56
N GLU A 122 -0.13 -3.97 -9.74
CA GLU A 122 -0.52 -3.06 -10.81
C GLU A 122 -0.84 -1.63 -10.32
N PRO A 123 0.02 -1.01 -9.46
CA PRO A 123 -0.35 0.22 -8.76
C PRO A 123 -0.50 1.43 -9.69
N LEU A 124 0.16 1.40 -10.85
CA LEU A 124 0.19 2.53 -11.79
C LEU A 124 -0.86 2.45 -12.89
N HIS A 125 -1.64 1.36 -12.92
CA HIS A 125 -2.68 1.20 -13.93
C HIS A 125 -3.75 2.30 -13.82
N GLY A 126 -4.06 2.95 -14.96
CA GLY A 126 -5.08 4.01 -15.01
C GLY A 126 -4.66 5.37 -14.45
N LEU A 127 -3.40 5.55 -14.04
CA LEU A 127 -2.85 6.83 -13.63
C LEU A 127 -2.27 7.61 -14.79
N ASP A 128 -2.34 8.95 -14.73
CA ASP A 128 -1.60 9.83 -15.63
C ASP A 128 -0.08 9.81 -15.35
N THR A 129 0.67 10.45 -16.23
CA THR A 129 2.14 10.44 -16.17
C THR A 129 2.68 11.06 -14.89
N ASP A 130 2.10 12.14 -14.41
CA ASP A 130 2.55 12.85 -13.21
C ASP A 130 2.26 12.02 -11.95
N ALA A 131 1.07 11.43 -11.88
CA ALA A 131 0.71 10.53 -10.79
C ALA A 131 1.62 9.29 -10.75
N LYS A 132 1.89 8.65 -11.90
CA LYS A 132 2.85 7.54 -12.02
C LYS A 132 4.22 7.92 -11.49
N GLN A 133 4.73 9.09 -11.87
CA GLN A 133 6.04 9.55 -11.42
C GLN A 133 6.08 9.80 -9.91
N ARG A 134 5.03 10.41 -9.32
CA ARG A 134 4.93 10.62 -7.87
C ARG A 134 4.97 9.29 -7.11
N VAL A 135 4.18 8.30 -7.53
CA VAL A 135 4.16 6.97 -6.91
C VAL A 135 5.53 6.32 -6.96
N ARG A 136 6.21 6.34 -8.11
CA ARG A 136 7.56 5.78 -8.26
C ARG A 136 8.57 6.48 -7.35
N THR A 137 8.55 7.80 -7.31
CA THR A 137 9.44 8.59 -6.42
C THR A 137 9.24 8.24 -4.95
N VAL A 138 7.99 8.04 -4.51
CA VAL A 138 7.69 7.63 -3.14
C VAL A 138 8.18 6.21 -2.87
N CYS A 139 7.95 5.26 -3.80
CA CYS A 139 8.48 3.90 -3.68
C CYS A 139 10.00 3.89 -3.56
N ASP A 140 10.70 4.65 -4.40
CA ASP A 140 12.15 4.79 -4.36
C ASP A 140 12.63 5.38 -3.02
N ALA A 141 11.96 6.42 -2.52
CA ALA A 141 12.32 7.04 -1.25
C ALA A 141 12.10 6.13 -0.03
N LEU A 142 11.03 5.31 -0.02
CA LEU A 142 10.75 4.36 1.03
C LEU A 142 11.77 3.20 1.04
N SER A 143 12.12 2.69 -0.15
CA SER A 143 13.07 1.59 -0.30
C SER A 143 14.51 2.02 -0.05
N ALA A 144 14.93 3.19 -0.52
CA ALA A 144 16.31 3.69 -0.38
C ALA A 144 16.77 3.87 1.07
N LYS A 145 15.82 4.10 2.00
CA LYS A 145 16.12 4.24 3.44
C LYS A 145 16.11 2.90 4.20
N ASN A 146 16.03 1.77 3.50
CA ASN A 146 15.84 0.43 4.08
C ASN A 146 14.67 0.36 5.08
N ARG A 147 13.66 1.21 4.90
CA ARG A 147 12.50 1.26 5.78
C ARG A 147 11.41 0.29 5.37
N SER A 148 11.33 0.00 4.06
CA SER A 148 10.33 -0.92 3.51
C SER A 148 10.97 -1.81 2.45
N ALA A 149 10.74 -3.12 2.56
CA ALA A 149 10.90 -4.01 1.43
C ALA A 149 9.75 -3.77 0.45
N LEU A 150 10.04 -3.77 -0.85
CA LEU A 150 9.04 -3.51 -1.90
C LEU A 150 8.87 -4.74 -2.79
N ILE A 151 7.63 -5.21 -2.92
CA ILE A 151 7.19 -6.12 -3.98
C ILE A 151 6.33 -5.30 -4.93
N PHE A 152 6.80 -5.13 -6.17
CA PHE A 152 6.13 -4.36 -7.19
C PHE A 152 5.77 -5.28 -8.36
N VAL A 153 4.48 -5.46 -8.61
CA VAL A 153 3.97 -6.27 -9.72
C VAL A 153 3.51 -5.33 -10.82
N SER A 154 4.01 -5.50 -12.02
CA SER A 154 3.55 -4.78 -13.21
C SER A 154 3.85 -5.56 -14.49
N HIS A 155 2.97 -5.43 -15.47
CA HIS A 155 3.20 -5.92 -16.83
C HIS A 155 4.11 -5.00 -17.65
N TYR A 156 4.42 -3.80 -17.16
CA TYR A 156 5.21 -2.80 -17.88
C TYR A 156 6.56 -2.55 -17.21
N THR A 157 7.63 -2.96 -17.87
CA THR A 157 9.01 -2.77 -17.36
C THR A 157 9.35 -1.30 -17.06
N ALA A 158 8.84 -0.37 -17.87
CA ALA A 158 9.07 1.06 -17.71
C ALA A 158 8.42 1.67 -16.44
N GLU A 159 7.51 0.94 -15.81
CA GLU A 159 6.81 1.37 -14.60
C GLU A 159 7.56 0.98 -13.32
N ILE A 160 8.53 0.08 -13.39
CA ILE A 160 9.24 -0.46 -12.24
C ILE A 160 10.09 0.66 -11.59
N PRO A 161 9.99 0.87 -10.26
CA PRO A 161 10.83 1.82 -9.53
C PRO A 161 12.32 1.51 -9.68
N ALA A 162 13.17 2.54 -9.63
CA ALA A 162 14.62 2.39 -9.83
C ALA A 162 15.30 1.61 -8.70
N THR A 163 14.72 1.60 -7.51
CA THR A 163 15.22 0.89 -6.32
C THR A 163 14.98 -0.63 -6.34
N VAL A 164 14.21 -1.14 -7.31
CA VAL A 164 13.99 -2.59 -7.44
C VAL A 164 15.30 -3.26 -7.86
N THR A 165 15.84 -4.12 -7.01
CA THR A 165 17.16 -4.78 -7.18
C THR A 165 17.07 -6.17 -7.77
N ALA A 166 15.91 -6.83 -7.67
CA ALA A 166 15.68 -8.16 -8.20
C ALA A 166 14.37 -8.21 -9.01
N ARG A 167 14.40 -8.94 -10.10
CA ARG A 167 13.23 -9.16 -10.95
C ARG A 167 12.94 -10.64 -11.06
N PHE A 168 11.68 -10.99 -10.99
CA PHE A 168 11.18 -12.33 -11.17
C PHE A 168 10.12 -12.35 -12.27
N ASP A 169 10.36 -13.09 -13.35
CA ASP A 169 9.40 -13.28 -14.45
C ASP A 169 8.63 -14.57 -14.24
N LEU A 170 7.31 -14.47 -14.15
CA LEU A 170 6.43 -15.63 -13.97
C LEU A 170 6.30 -16.49 -15.24
N ALA A 171 6.57 -15.93 -16.41
CA ALA A 171 6.52 -16.65 -17.68
C ALA A 171 7.63 -17.71 -17.83
N ASP A 172 8.77 -17.55 -17.13
CA ASP A 172 9.90 -18.47 -17.21
C ASP A 172 9.72 -19.81 -16.46
N ARG A 173 8.58 -20.01 -15.76
CA ARG A 173 8.31 -21.24 -15.00
C ARG A 173 7.74 -22.42 -15.82
N HIS A 174 7.55 -22.26 -17.12
CA HIS A 174 7.03 -23.29 -18.01
C HIS A 174 8.10 -23.89 -18.95
N ARG A 175 9.37 -23.87 -18.52
CA ARG A 175 10.44 -24.64 -19.19
C ARG A 175 11.08 -25.63 -18.24
#